data_1dcceae29d707613d8264a3a26dd1c0a
#
_entry.id   1dcceae29d707613d8264a3a26dd1c0a
#
_cell.length_a   1.000
_cell.length_b   1.000
_cell.length_c   1.000
_cell.angle_alpha   90.00
_cell.angle_beta   90.00
_cell.angle_gamma   90.00
#
_symmetry.space_group_name_H-M   'P 1'
#
loop_
_entity.id
_entity.type
_entity.pdbx_description
1 polymer ?
#
loop_
_entity_poly.entity_id
_entity_poly.type
_entity_poly.pdbx_seq_one_letter_code
_entity_poly.pdbx_strand_id
1 'polypeptide(L)'
;GGGPGAGAGAGSGARPRAAKPAGLTRGMWIGWLEFDVLLGDVRSLKQKRSVIRPVVAELQRKFSVSAAETGSHELYRRAGIGVATVSSDRGHAVDILDAAERLVAAHPEFELLSVRRSLVRSEDLA
;
A
#
# COMPACT_ATOMS: atom_id res chain seq x y z
N GLY A 1 1.66 14.86 -9.49
CA GLY A 1 1.84 14.89 -9.46
C GLY A 1 1.46 15.25 -9.47
N GLY A 2 1.31 15.05 -9.44
CA GLY A 2 1.21 15.02 -9.38
C GLY A 2 0.44 15.25 -9.42
N GLY A 3 0.18 15.25 -9.33
CA GLY A 3 -0.21 15.03 -9.26
C GLY A 3 -1.04 15.30 -9.49
N PRO A 4 -1.26 15.27 -9.46
CA PRO A 4 -1.91 15.23 -9.63
C PRO A 4 -2.59 15.48 -9.81
N GLY A 5 -2.66 15.49 -9.82
CA GLY A 5 -2.92 15.43 -9.75
C GLY A 5 -3.72 15.68 -9.99
N ALA A 6 -3.87 15.67 -10.06
CA ALA A 6 -4.41 15.72 -10.10
C ALA A 6 -5.18 16.03 -10.20
N GLY A 7 -5.37 16.22 -10.21
CA GLY A 7 -5.76 16.22 -10.09
C GLY A 7 -6.69 16.54 -10.27
N ALA A 8 -6.74 16.76 -10.41
CA ALA A 8 -7.48 16.95 -10.41
C ALA A 8 -8.35 17.21 -10.32
N GLY A 9 -8.58 17.40 -10.29
CA GLY A 9 -9.23 17.37 -10.05
C GLY A 9 -10.22 17.70 -10.19
N ALA A 10 -9.99 17.99 -10.21
CA ALA A 10 -10.88 18.30 -10.26
C ALA A 10 -11.86 18.15 -10.42
N GLY A 11 -12.06 18.00 -10.21
CA GLY A 11 -12.79 17.62 -10.19
C GLY A 11 -13.72 17.69 -10.88
N SER A 12 -13.86 18.00 -11.09
CA SER A 12 -14.68 17.78 -11.65
C SER A 12 -15.04 17.13 -12.27
N GLY A 13 -14.92 16.96 -12.01
CA GLY A 13 -15.04 16.35 -12.72
C GLY A 13 -15.68 15.67 -13.46
N ALA A 14 -16.45 15.61 -13.29
CA ALA A 14 -17.21 14.65 -13.93
C ALA A 14 -17.65 15.05 -15.27
N ARG A 15 -16.81 15.54 -15.97
CA ARG A 15 -17.18 15.73 -17.35
C ARG A 15 -17.35 14.39 -18.04
N PRO A 16 -18.17 14.35 -19.06
CA PRO A 16 -18.35 13.11 -19.80
C PRO A 16 -17.02 12.62 -20.31
N ARG A 17 -16.84 11.35 -20.20
CA ARG A 17 -15.64 10.76 -20.72
C ARG A 17 -15.78 10.58 -22.21
N ALA A 18 -14.93 11.21 -22.93
CA ALA A 18 -14.87 10.99 -24.35
C ALA A 18 -14.51 9.54 -24.66
N ALA A 19 -14.93 9.06 -25.79
CA ALA A 19 -14.53 7.74 -26.22
C ALA A 19 -13.02 7.68 -26.31
N LYS A 20 -12.44 6.65 -25.77
CA LYS A 20 -11.00 6.46 -25.79
C LYS A 20 -10.57 5.95 -27.15
N PRO A 21 -9.58 6.58 -27.77
CA PRO A 21 -9.05 6.03 -29.00
C PRO A 21 -8.48 4.64 -28.78
N ALA A 22 -8.56 3.83 -29.80
CA ALA A 22 -7.99 2.49 -29.75
C ALA A 22 -6.50 2.56 -29.44
N GLY A 23 -6.04 1.67 -28.60
CA GLY A 23 -4.63 1.56 -28.25
C GLY A 23 -4.16 2.43 -27.12
N LEU A 24 -4.99 3.33 -26.61
CA LEU A 24 -4.61 4.14 -25.47
C LEU A 24 -4.85 3.40 -24.16
N THR A 25 -4.05 3.78 -23.16
CA THR A 25 -4.18 3.25 -21.82
C THR A 25 -5.55 3.52 -21.24
N ARG A 26 -6.10 2.55 -20.54
CA ARG A 26 -7.41 2.62 -19.91
C ARG A 26 -7.33 2.94 -18.43
N GLY A 27 -6.30 3.64 -18.00
CA GLY A 27 -6.08 3.91 -16.59
C GLY A 27 -5.09 2.92 -16.00
N MET A 28 -5.10 2.80 -14.70
CA MET A 28 -4.11 1.98 -13.99
C MET A 28 -4.80 1.14 -12.94
N TRP A 29 -4.10 0.12 -12.46
CA TRP A 29 -4.48 -0.66 -11.30
C TRP A 29 -3.88 -0.05 -10.07
N ILE A 30 -4.67 0.04 -9.01
CA ILE A 30 -4.23 0.51 -7.70
C ILE A 30 -4.44 -0.63 -6.73
N GLY A 31 -3.35 -1.09 -6.11
CA GLY A 31 -3.42 -2.15 -5.13
C GLY A 31 -2.93 -1.69 -3.78
N TRP A 32 -3.55 -2.19 -2.70
CA TRP A 32 -3.08 -1.84 -1.37
C TRP A 32 -3.29 -2.99 -0.39
N LEU A 33 -2.48 -2.95 0.66
CA LEU A 33 -2.53 -3.87 1.78
C LEU A 33 -2.50 -3.07 3.07
N GLU A 34 -3.27 -3.54 4.06
CA GLU A 34 -3.13 -3.07 5.43
C GLU A 34 -2.85 -4.26 6.32
N PHE A 35 -1.73 -4.23 6.99
CA PHE A 35 -1.32 -5.27 7.91
C PHE A 35 -1.54 -4.82 9.34
N ASP A 36 -2.07 -5.72 10.17
CA ASP A 36 -2.15 -5.53 11.61
C ASP A 36 -1.21 -6.55 12.23
N VAL A 37 -0.17 -6.05 12.92
CA VAL A 37 0.87 -6.94 13.46
C VAL A 37 0.98 -6.79 14.97
N LEU A 38 1.33 -7.90 15.61
CA LEU A 38 1.61 -7.95 17.05
C LEU A 38 3.11 -8.14 17.24
N LEU A 39 3.72 -7.17 17.89
CA LEU A 39 5.15 -7.25 18.18
C LEU A 39 5.40 -8.09 19.42
N GLY A 40 6.62 -8.58 19.55
CA GLY A 40 7.04 -9.33 20.70
C GLY A 40 7.24 -8.44 21.94
N ASP A 41 8.36 -8.63 22.65
CA ASP A 41 8.60 -7.91 23.89
C ASP A 41 9.11 -6.50 23.60
N VAL A 42 8.19 -5.61 23.27
CA VAL A 42 8.47 -4.20 22.97
C VAL A 42 7.85 -3.37 24.09
N ARG A 43 8.64 -2.50 24.70
CA ARG A 43 8.25 -1.77 25.91
C ARG A 43 8.21 -0.26 25.73
N SER A 44 8.48 0.24 24.54
CA SER A 44 8.45 1.66 24.27
C SER A 44 8.18 1.93 22.81
N LEU A 45 7.76 3.15 22.51
CA LEU A 45 7.57 3.55 21.10
C LEU A 45 8.91 3.56 20.35
N LYS A 46 9.99 3.85 21.06
CA LYS A 46 11.31 3.83 20.44
C LYS A 46 11.69 2.42 19.99
N GLN A 47 11.44 1.42 20.85
CA GLN A 47 11.69 0.02 20.49
C GLN A 47 10.79 -0.42 19.34
N LYS A 48 9.52 -0.02 19.37
CA LYS A 48 8.59 -0.32 18.28
C LYS A 48 9.11 0.20 16.95
N ARG A 49 9.57 1.45 16.93
CA ARG A 49 10.10 2.03 15.71
C ARG A 49 11.33 1.28 15.19
N SER A 50 12.16 0.77 16.09
CA SER A 50 13.34 0.01 15.68
C SER A 50 13.00 -1.30 14.98
N VAL A 51 11.80 -1.82 15.19
CA VAL A 51 11.29 -3.01 14.50
C VAL A 51 10.56 -2.63 13.22
N ILE A 52 9.69 -1.64 13.28
CA ILE A 52 8.78 -1.32 12.17
C ILE A 52 9.48 -0.54 11.05
N ARG A 53 10.34 0.42 11.37
CA ARG A 53 11.00 1.23 10.34
C ARG A 53 11.82 0.41 9.35
N PRO A 54 12.61 -0.58 9.78
CA PRO A 54 13.34 -1.41 8.82
C PRO A 54 12.42 -2.18 7.87
N VAL A 55 11.28 -2.66 8.36
CA VAL A 55 10.32 -3.39 7.53
C VAL A 55 9.72 -2.47 6.47
N VAL A 56 9.30 -1.27 6.88
CA VAL A 56 8.76 -0.28 5.95
C VAL A 56 9.80 0.07 4.89
N ALA A 57 11.04 0.30 5.31
CA ALA A 57 12.12 0.62 4.38
C ALA A 57 12.42 -0.53 3.42
N GLU A 58 12.37 -1.76 3.92
CA GLU A 58 12.60 -2.93 3.08
C GLU A 58 11.50 -3.11 2.04
N LEU A 59 10.24 -2.91 2.44
CA LEU A 59 9.12 -2.96 1.50
C LEU A 59 9.30 -1.93 0.37
N GLN A 60 9.65 -0.70 0.73
CA GLN A 60 9.88 0.35 -0.24
C GLN A 60 11.02 0.02 -1.19
N ARG A 61 12.11 -0.48 -0.66
CA ARG A 61 13.31 -0.76 -1.43
C ARG A 61 13.12 -1.97 -2.36
N LYS A 62 12.52 -3.03 -1.84
CA LYS A 62 12.38 -4.27 -2.62
C LYS A 62 11.32 -4.20 -3.70
N PHE A 63 10.22 -3.53 -3.43
CA PHE A 63 9.05 -3.63 -4.29
C PHE A 63 8.65 -2.32 -4.94
N SER A 64 9.39 -1.25 -4.66
CA SER A 64 9.06 0.09 -5.20
C SER A 64 7.63 0.48 -4.90
N VAL A 65 7.16 0.18 -3.69
CA VAL A 65 5.83 0.54 -3.24
C VAL A 65 5.91 1.74 -2.33
N SER A 66 4.76 2.38 -2.11
CA SER A 66 4.61 3.32 -1.01
C SER A 66 4.28 2.49 0.23
N ALA A 67 4.98 2.71 1.33
CA ALA A 67 4.75 1.99 2.57
C ALA A 67 4.93 2.92 3.75
N ALA A 68 4.14 2.70 4.79
CA ALA A 68 4.18 3.52 5.98
C ALA A 68 3.58 2.76 7.16
N GLU A 69 3.97 3.16 8.36
CA GLU A 69 3.24 2.73 9.55
C GLU A 69 1.90 3.46 9.60
N THR A 70 0.82 2.73 9.86
CA THR A 70 -0.54 3.26 9.90
C THR A 70 -1.22 2.77 11.18
N GLY A 71 -2.00 3.62 11.83
CA GLY A 71 -2.80 3.22 12.98
C GLY A 71 -1.99 2.74 14.19
N SER A 72 -2.64 2.65 15.34
CA SER A 72 -2.09 2.10 16.59
C SER A 72 -0.76 2.72 17.00
N HIS A 73 -0.56 4.01 16.68
CA HIS A 73 0.74 4.66 16.90
C HIS A 73 1.14 4.71 18.38
N GLU A 74 0.17 4.79 19.28
CA GLU A 74 0.42 4.89 20.70
C GLU A 74 0.55 3.54 21.41
N LEU A 75 0.30 2.44 20.72
CA LEU A 75 0.42 1.11 21.30
C LEU A 75 1.81 0.55 21.03
N TYR A 76 2.43 -0.07 22.04
CA TYR A 76 3.80 -0.57 21.89
C TYR A 76 3.86 -1.86 21.09
N ARG A 77 2.91 -2.76 21.33
CA ARG A 77 2.98 -4.10 20.76
C ARG A 77 2.04 -4.31 19.58
N ARG A 78 1.39 -3.25 19.13
CA ARG A 78 0.52 -3.32 17.95
C ARG A 78 0.98 -2.29 16.94
N ALA A 79 0.97 -2.66 15.69
CA ALA A 79 1.30 -1.72 14.61
C ALA A 79 0.48 -2.05 13.38
N GLY A 80 0.14 -1.00 12.67
CA GLY A 80 -0.40 -1.11 11.32
C GLY A 80 0.70 -0.79 10.33
N ILE A 81 0.73 -1.50 9.23
CA ILE A 81 1.63 -1.20 8.11
C ILE A 81 0.78 -1.14 6.86
N GLY A 82 0.84 -0.02 6.15
CA GLY A 82 0.13 0.15 4.89
C GLY A 82 1.09 0.10 3.72
N VAL A 83 0.64 -0.51 2.63
CA VAL A 83 1.40 -0.64 1.39
C VAL A 83 0.49 -0.31 0.23
N ALA A 84 0.98 0.44 -0.75
CA ALA A 84 0.21 0.72 -1.96
C ALA A 84 1.11 0.67 -3.17
N THR A 85 0.54 0.25 -4.28
CA THR A 85 1.24 0.18 -5.56
C THR A 85 0.31 0.56 -6.70
N VAL A 86 0.89 1.02 -7.79
CA VAL A 86 0.15 1.25 -9.02
C VAL A 86 0.85 0.51 -10.14
N SER A 87 0.07 0.06 -11.13
CA SER A 87 0.61 -0.62 -12.29
C SER A 87 -0.36 -0.52 -13.45
N SER A 88 0.17 -0.49 -14.65
CA SER A 88 -0.66 -0.62 -15.85
C SER A 88 -1.12 -2.05 -16.05
N ASP A 89 -0.50 -3.02 -15.38
CA ASP A 89 -0.79 -4.44 -15.54
C ASP A 89 -1.30 -5.04 -14.23
N ARG A 90 -2.48 -5.66 -14.29
CA ARG A 90 -3.11 -6.23 -13.09
C ARG A 90 -2.25 -7.34 -12.48
N GLY A 91 -1.72 -8.22 -13.32
CA GLY A 91 -0.91 -9.34 -12.82
C GLY A 91 0.33 -8.87 -12.09
N HIS A 92 0.97 -7.82 -12.59
CA HIS A 92 2.13 -7.24 -11.94
C HIS A 92 1.77 -6.66 -10.57
N ALA A 93 0.63 -5.95 -10.48
CA ALA A 93 0.18 -5.42 -9.19
C ALA A 93 -0.10 -6.55 -8.20
N VAL A 94 -0.75 -7.64 -8.66
CA VAL A 94 -1.01 -8.81 -7.81
C VAL A 94 0.30 -9.40 -7.30
N ASP A 95 1.28 -9.58 -8.18
CA ASP A 95 2.56 -10.16 -7.80
C ASP A 95 3.27 -9.32 -6.74
N ILE A 96 3.23 -8.00 -6.87
CA ILE A 96 3.82 -7.09 -5.89
C ILE A 96 3.11 -7.24 -4.54
N LEU A 97 1.78 -7.24 -4.53
CA LEU A 97 1.03 -7.38 -3.29
C LEU A 97 1.31 -8.73 -2.63
N ASP A 98 1.35 -9.80 -3.41
CA ASP A 98 1.66 -11.13 -2.90
C ASP A 98 3.05 -11.17 -2.27
N ALA A 99 4.03 -10.59 -2.94
CA ALA A 99 5.40 -10.58 -2.44
C ALA A 99 5.52 -9.74 -1.16
N ALA A 100 4.85 -8.60 -1.10
CA ALA A 100 4.84 -7.76 0.10
C ALA A 100 4.20 -8.50 1.28
N GLU A 101 3.11 -9.20 1.04
CA GLU A 101 2.45 -9.96 2.09
C GLU A 101 3.36 -11.07 2.61
N ARG A 102 4.05 -11.79 1.72
CA ARG A 102 4.99 -12.83 2.13
C ARG A 102 6.12 -12.27 2.97
N LEU A 103 6.64 -11.11 2.61
CA LEU A 103 7.72 -10.49 3.38
C LEU A 103 7.29 -10.17 4.81
N VAL A 104 6.11 -9.57 4.96
CA VAL A 104 5.61 -9.20 6.28
C VAL A 104 5.26 -10.45 7.09
N ALA A 105 4.61 -11.43 6.47
CA ALA A 105 4.21 -12.65 7.16
C ALA A 105 5.40 -13.48 7.65
N ALA A 106 6.53 -13.37 6.97
CA ALA A 106 7.73 -14.14 7.32
C ALA A 106 8.62 -13.44 8.36
N HIS A 107 8.28 -12.22 8.76
CA HIS A 107 9.13 -11.44 9.64
C HIS A 107 9.18 -12.06 11.05
N PRO A 108 10.38 -12.30 11.60
CA PRO A 108 10.48 -13.04 12.86
C PRO A 108 10.13 -12.25 14.11
N GLU A 109 10.11 -10.92 14.02
CA GLU A 109 9.95 -10.07 15.21
C GLU A 109 8.49 -9.69 15.49
N PHE A 110 7.55 -10.13 14.67
CA PHE A 110 6.15 -9.88 14.95
C PHE A 110 5.28 -10.96 14.31
N GLU A 111 4.04 -11.00 14.77
CA GLU A 111 3.03 -11.92 14.28
C GLU A 111 2.02 -11.14 13.45
N LEU A 112 1.72 -11.62 12.26
CA LEU A 112 0.70 -11.03 11.41
C LEU A 112 -0.68 -11.45 11.90
N LEU A 113 -1.45 -10.50 12.42
CA LEU A 113 -2.77 -10.78 12.97
C LEU A 113 -3.85 -10.74 11.89
N SER A 114 -3.75 -9.81 10.97
CA SER A 114 -4.72 -9.72 9.87
C SER A 114 -4.14 -8.95 8.70
N VAL A 115 -4.70 -9.21 7.53
CA VAL A 115 -4.36 -8.49 6.29
C VAL A 115 -5.66 -8.08 5.63
N ARG A 116 -5.74 -6.82 5.23
CA ARG A 116 -6.81 -6.34 4.36
C ARG A 116 -6.19 -5.98 3.04
N ARG A 117 -6.90 -6.25 1.96
CA ARG A 117 -6.34 -6.14 0.61
C ARG A 117 -7.39 -5.67 -0.36
N SER A 118 -7.02 -4.79 -1.28
CA SER A 118 -7.89 -4.41 -2.37
C SER A 118 -7.08 -4.13 -3.63
N LEU A 119 -7.71 -4.31 -4.76
CA LEU A 119 -7.13 -4.05 -6.07
C LEU A 119 -8.23 -3.50 -6.95
N VAL A 120 -8.09 -2.26 -7.39
CA VAL A 120 -9.11 -1.57 -8.16
C VAL A 120 -8.49 -0.89 -9.36
N ARG A 121 -9.31 -0.61 -10.36
CA ARG A 121 -8.89 0.19 -11.50
C ARG A 121 -9.21 1.65 -11.22
N SER A 122 -8.30 2.53 -11.61
CA SER A 122 -8.48 3.95 -11.38
C SER A 122 -9.76 4.48 -12.03
N GLU A 123 -10.12 3.97 -13.18
CA GLU A 123 -11.34 4.43 -13.87
C GLU A 123 -12.61 4.03 -13.14
N ASP A 124 -12.56 3.02 -12.26
CA ASP A 124 -13.72 2.62 -11.47
C ASP A 124 -13.91 3.52 -10.24
N LEU A 125 -12.92 4.36 -9.93
CA LEU A 125 -12.99 5.29 -8.80
C LEU A 125 -13.41 6.70 -9.22
N ALA A 126 -13.42 6.96 -10.50
CA ALA A 126 -13.72 8.29 -11.01
C ALA A 126 -15.23 8.57 -11.05
#